data_af2d76c035af65a7dd7bec14463f0c0d
#
_entry.id   af2d76c035af65a7dd7bec14463f0c0d
#
_cell.length_a   1.000
_cell.length_b   1.000
_cell.length_c   1.000
_cell.angle_alpha   90.00
_cell.angle_beta   90.00
_cell.angle_gamma   90.00
#
_symmetry.space_group_name_H-M   'P 1'
#
loop_
_entity.id
_entity.type
_entity.pdbx_description
1 polymer ?
#
loop_
_entity_poly.entity_id
_entity_poly.type
_entity_poly.pdbx_seq_one_letter_code
_entity_poly.pdbx_strand_id
1 'polypeptide(L)'
;MHRDALNNYLNVGDIVVYGDQQTNTHLGYIIKFCPTKVKIRSLIHNRQFDSETDNDPIQVYESGTCLRYPKQLVKVTIPNLEIVSREED
;
A
#
# COMPACT_ATOMS: atom_id res chain seq x y z
N MET A 1 0.69 19.41 4.27
CA MET A 1 1.41 18.30 3.63
C MET A 1 1.66 17.21 4.67
N HIS A 2 1.30 15.97 4.37
CA HIS A 2 1.41 14.87 5.35
C HIS A 2 2.76 14.17 5.25
N ARG A 3 3.26 13.71 6.39
CA ARG A 3 4.50 12.94 6.46
C ARG A 3 4.21 11.60 7.15
N ASP A 4 4.95 10.56 6.75
CA ASP A 4 4.82 9.23 7.34
C ASP A 4 5.51 9.13 8.71
N ALA A 5 5.53 7.91 9.28
CA ALA A 5 6.12 7.67 10.59
C ALA A 5 7.62 7.99 10.62
N LEU A 6 8.30 7.93 9.49
CA LEU A 6 9.73 8.21 9.36
C LEU A 6 10.01 9.62 8.82
N ASN A 7 8.99 10.49 8.82
CA ASN A 7 9.09 11.88 8.40
C ASN A 7 9.30 12.07 6.89
N ASN A 8 8.96 11.08 6.08
CA ASN A 8 8.98 11.22 4.62
C ASN A 8 7.69 11.90 4.14
N TYR A 9 7.81 12.76 3.14
CA TYR A 9 6.63 13.35 2.53
C TYR A 9 5.82 12.29 1.78
N LEU A 10 4.49 12.38 1.90
CA LEU A 10 3.57 11.47 1.26
C LEU A 10 2.91 12.15 0.06
N ASN A 11 2.78 11.41 -1.04
CA ASN A 11 2.10 11.87 -2.24
C ASN A 11 1.08 10.82 -2.68
N VAL A 12 0.07 11.26 -3.41
CA VAL A 12 -0.88 10.33 -4.03
C VAL A 12 -0.13 9.38 -4.94
N GLY A 13 -0.42 8.08 -4.81
CA GLY A 13 0.27 7.04 -5.57
C GLY A 13 1.42 6.38 -4.82
N ASP A 14 1.86 6.96 -3.71
CA ASP A 14 2.95 6.36 -2.94
C ASP A 14 2.52 5.04 -2.31
N ILE A 15 3.43 4.07 -2.36
CA ILE A 15 3.24 2.78 -1.71
C ILE A 15 3.59 2.92 -0.24
N VAL A 16 2.70 2.45 0.62
CA VAL A 16 2.88 2.55 2.07
C VAL A 16 2.58 1.22 2.73
N VAL A 17 3.22 1.01 3.87
CA VAL A 17 2.96 -0.13 4.75
C VAL A 17 2.31 0.41 6.01
N TYR A 18 1.31 -0.29 6.51
CA TYR A 18 0.61 0.08 7.73
C TYR A 18 0.17 -1.17 8.48
N GLY A 19 0.04 -1.04 9.80
CA GLY A 19 -0.42 -2.13 10.66
C GLY A 19 -1.89 -1.99 11.01
N ASP A 20 -2.49 -3.10 11.40
CA ASP A 20 -3.83 -3.09 11.98
C ASP A 20 -3.76 -3.37 13.48
N GLN A 21 -4.93 -3.47 14.12
CA GLN A 21 -5.01 -3.70 15.56
C GLN A 21 -4.62 -5.12 15.97
N GLN A 22 -4.50 -6.02 15.01
CA GLN A 22 -4.16 -7.43 15.25
C GLN A 22 -2.71 -7.75 14.90
N THR A 23 -1.86 -6.75 14.83
CA THR A 23 -0.43 -6.86 14.51
C THR A 23 -0.13 -7.35 13.08
N ASN A 24 -1.11 -7.41 12.21
CA ASN A 24 -0.88 -7.72 10.79
C ASN A 24 -0.38 -6.49 10.05
N THR A 25 0.56 -6.72 9.15
CA THR A 25 1.10 -5.66 8.30
C THR A 25 0.42 -5.70 6.94
N HIS A 26 -0.03 -4.53 6.49
CA HIS A 26 -0.74 -4.40 5.22
C HIS A 26 0.02 -3.49 4.28
N LEU A 27 -0.13 -3.73 3.00
CA LEU A 27 0.41 -2.91 1.94
C LEU A 27 -0.73 -2.14 1.27
N GLY A 28 -0.45 -0.92 0.82
CA GLY A 28 -1.43 -0.13 0.11
C GLY A 28 -0.79 1.03 -0.61
N TYR A 29 -1.59 1.81 -1.33
CA TYR A 29 -1.12 3.05 -1.92
C TYR A 29 -2.11 4.18 -1.64
N ILE A 30 -1.58 5.39 -1.62
CA ILE A 30 -2.36 6.57 -1.27
C ILE A 30 -3.21 7.00 -2.46
N ILE A 31 -4.52 7.16 -2.24
CA ILE A 31 -5.43 7.62 -3.29
C ILE A 31 -5.93 9.04 -3.05
N LYS A 32 -5.97 9.49 -1.78
CA LYS A 32 -6.47 10.82 -1.48
C LYS A 32 -6.00 11.25 -0.10
N PHE A 33 -5.75 12.54 0.05
CA PHE A 33 -5.51 13.14 1.36
C PHE A 33 -6.82 13.76 1.88
N CYS A 34 -7.18 13.36 3.09
CA CYS A 34 -8.26 13.99 3.85
C CYS A 34 -7.67 14.99 4.85
N PRO A 35 -8.44 15.86 5.47
CA PRO A 35 -7.87 16.89 6.35
C PRO A 35 -6.97 16.35 7.47
N THR A 36 -7.31 15.21 8.07
CA THR A 36 -6.54 14.63 9.17
C THR A 36 -6.03 13.24 8.89
N LYS A 37 -6.55 12.56 7.87
CA LYS A 37 -6.22 11.18 7.57
C LYS A 37 -5.87 11.03 6.10
N VAL A 38 -5.29 9.88 5.76
CA VAL A 38 -4.94 9.53 4.39
C VAL A 38 -5.80 8.35 3.98
N LYS A 39 -6.43 8.46 2.82
CA LYS A 39 -7.22 7.37 2.25
C LYS A 39 -6.32 6.46 1.42
N ILE A 40 -6.37 5.18 1.71
CA ILE A 40 -5.46 4.20 1.16
C ILE A 40 -6.26 3.08 0.51
N ARG A 41 -5.83 2.68 -0.69
CA ARG A 41 -6.32 1.47 -1.35
C ARG A 41 -5.47 0.31 -0.87
N SER A 42 -6.09 -0.67 -0.21
CA SER A 42 -5.37 -1.86 0.26
C SER A 42 -4.95 -2.74 -0.91
N LEU A 43 -3.78 -3.34 -0.80
CA LEU A 43 -3.24 -4.25 -1.79
C LEU A 43 -3.05 -5.62 -1.16
N ILE A 44 -3.47 -6.66 -1.88
CA ILE A 44 -3.35 -8.04 -1.42
C ILE A 44 -2.33 -8.74 -2.30
N HIS A 45 -1.33 -9.35 -1.67
CA HIS A 45 -0.30 -10.10 -2.39
C HIS A 45 -0.92 -11.37 -3.00
N ASN A 46 -0.63 -11.59 -4.26
CA ASN A 46 -1.10 -12.78 -4.97
C ASN A 46 -0.12 -13.93 -4.77
N ARG A 47 -0.44 -14.81 -3.82
CA ARG A 47 0.45 -15.92 -3.46
C ARG A 47 0.50 -17.04 -4.48
N GLN A 48 -0.43 -17.05 -5.45
CA GLN A 48 -0.44 -18.09 -6.48
C GLN A 48 0.72 -17.98 -7.45
N PHE A 49 1.39 -16.84 -7.44
CA PHE A 49 2.51 -16.58 -8.34
C PHE A 49 3.78 -16.32 -7.57
N ASP A 50 3.99 -17.08 -6.47
CA ASP A 50 5.27 -17.03 -5.78
C ASP A 50 6.35 -17.46 -6.77
N SER A 51 7.13 -16.50 -7.18
CA SER A 51 8.20 -16.71 -8.10
C SER A 51 9.44 -17.15 -7.34
N GLU A 52 10.13 -18.16 -7.87
CA GLU A 52 11.39 -18.59 -7.30
C GLU A 52 12.55 -17.69 -7.71
N THR A 53 12.29 -16.72 -8.58
CA THR A 53 13.35 -15.83 -9.06
C THR A 53 13.09 -14.40 -8.59
N ASP A 54 14.14 -13.71 -8.16
CA ASP A 54 14.08 -12.35 -7.65
C ASP A 54 13.73 -11.32 -8.72
N ASN A 55 13.67 -11.72 -9.98
CA ASN A 55 13.45 -10.83 -11.10
C ASN A 55 12.00 -10.75 -11.56
N ASP A 56 11.13 -11.58 -11.01
CA ASP A 56 9.73 -11.57 -11.40
C ASP A 56 8.97 -10.47 -10.69
N PRO A 57 7.98 -9.85 -11.36
CA PRO A 57 7.20 -8.79 -10.71
C PRO A 57 6.39 -9.37 -9.55
N ILE A 58 6.32 -8.57 -8.50
CA ILE A 58 5.46 -8.87 -7.36
C ILE A 58 4.06 -8.39 -7.71
N GLN A 59 3.14 -9.33 -7.88
CA GLN A 59 1.77 -8.98 -8.25
C GLN A 59 0.92 -8.80 -7.01
N VAL A 60 0.21 -7.69 -6.97
CA VAL A 60 -0.73 -7.38 -5.89
C VAL A 60 -2.07 -6.97 -6.49
N TYR A 61 -3.14 -7.29 -5.80
CA TYR A 61 -4.49 -6.94 -6.23
C TYR A 61 -5.03 -5.82 -5.38
N GLU A 62 -5.77 -4.91 -6.01
CA GLU A 62 -6.49 -3.88 -5.28
C GLU A 62 -7.62 -4.50 -4.49
N SER A 63 -7.77 -4.05 -3.24
CA SER A 63 -8.83 -4.46 -2.36
C SER A 63 -9.63 -3.23 -1.90
N GLY A 64 -10.25 -3.30 -0.73
CA GLY A 64 -11.00 -2.18 -0.20
C GLY A 64 -10.15 -0.95 0.14
N THR A 65 -10.80 0.10 0.60
CA THR A 65 -10.13 1.31 1.04
C THR A 65 -10.21 1.43 2.56
N CYS A 66 -9.24 2.14 3.13
CA CYS A 66 -9.26 2.46 4.55
C CYS A 66 -8.67 3.84 4.78
N LEU A 67 -8.89 4.35 5.98
CA LEU A 67 -8.35 5.63 6.42
C LEU A 67 -7.34 5.38 7.54
N ARG A 68 -6.19 6.03 7.45
CA ARG A 68 -5.14 5.95 8.48
C ARG A 68 -4.53 7.32 8.69
N TYR A 69 -4.06 7.56 9.91
CA TYR A 69 -3.27 8.76 10.18
C TYR A 69 -1.92 8.65 9.48
N PRO A 70 -1.37 9.76 8.98
CA PRO A 70 -0.07 9.71 8.29
C PRO A 70 1.04 9.06 9.11
N LYS A 71 1.05 9.29 10.41
CA LYS A 71 2.07 8.73 11.30
C LYS A 71 1.97 7.21 11.47
N GLN A 72 0.88 6.60 11.03
CA GLN A 72 0.71 5.15 11.04
C GLN A 72 1.26 4.49 9.78
N LEU A 73 1.74 5.29 8.84
CA LEU A 73 2.18 4.82 7.54
C LEU A 73 3.70 4.87 7.44
N VAL A 74 4.28 3.94 6.70
CA VAL A 74 5.68 3.97 6.32
C VAL A 74 5.75 3.90 4.81
N LYS A 75 6.31 4.94 4.19
CA LYS A 75 6.51 4.98 2.74
C LYS A 75 7.60 3.98 2.37
N VAL A 76 7.32 3.13 1.39
CA VAL A 76 8.28 2.12 0.92
C VAL A 76 8.42 2.20 -0.58
N THR A 77 9.58 1.79 -1.07
CA THR A 77 9.82 1.63 -2.50
C THR A 77 9.97 0.14 -2.78
N ILE A 78 9.08 -0.37 -3.60
CA ILE A 78 9.12 -1.79 -3.96
C ILE A 78 9.38 -1.87 -5.46
N PRO A 79 10.60 -2.21 -5.88
CA PRO A 79 10.89 -2.41 -7.30
C PRO A 79 10.10 -3.63 -7.80
N ASN A 80 9.72 -3.60 -9.05
CA ASN A 80 8.98 -4.69 -9.70
C ASN A 80 7.58 -4.94 -9.12
N LEU A 81 7.01 -3.95 -8.41
CA LEU A 81 5.63 -4.07 -7.93
C LEU A 81 4.68 -3.82 -9.09
N GLU A 82 3.79 -4.77 -9.32
CA GLU A 82 2.75 -4.67 -10.34
C GLU A 82 1.38 -4.71 -9.66
N ILE A 83 0.62 -3.63 -9.83
CA ILE A 83 -0.72 -3.54 -9.27
C ILE A 83 -1.70 -3.99 -10.35
N VAL A 84 -2.42 -5.07 -10.05
CA VAL A 84 -3.41 -5.62 -10.96
C VAL A 84 -4.79 -5.16 -10.53
N SER A 85 -5.49 -4.47 -11.41
CA SER A 85 -6.86 -4.08 -11.14
C SER A 85 -7.74 -5.31 -11.20
N ARG A 86 -8.53 -5.49 -10.14
CA ARG A 86 -9.48 -6.56 -10.10
C ARG A 86 -10.72 -6.11 -10.84
N GLU A 87 -10.82 -6.50 -12.10
CA GLU A 87 -12.02 -6.24 -12.86
C GLU A 87 -13.08 -7.22 -12.42
N GLU A 88 -14.13 -6.68 -11.85
CA GLU A 88 -15.32 -7.47 -11.62
C GLU A 88 -16.22 -7.33 -12.83
N ASP A 89 -16.37 -8.41 -13.51
CA ASP A 89 -17.35 -8.48 -14.57
C ASP A 89 -18.77 -8.59 -14.00
#